data_7d8513bb11847ccacdf7572dc6b5426c
#
_entry.id   7d8513bb11847ccacdf7572dc6b5426c
#
_cell.length_a   1.000
_cell.length_b   1.000
_cell.length_c   1.000
_cell.angle_alpha   90.00
_cell.angle_beta   90.00
_cell.angle_gamma   90.00
#
_symmetry.space_group_name_H-M   'P 1'
#
loop_
_entity.id
_entity.type
_entity.pdbx_description
1 polymer ?
#
loop_
_entity_poly.entity_id
_entity_poly.type
_entity_poly.pdbx_seq_one_letter_code
_entity_poly.pdbx_strand_id
1 'polypeptide(L)'
;IHDQSATGSTLFIEPMSVVKLNNDLKELYGKEQEEIQVILARLSADVAEYIDSIRTDYKVMTELDFIFAKGNLAINMNASKPIFNTEGRIHIREGRHPLLDKKKVVPITVTLGDTFDLLIVTGPNTGGKTVSLKTVGLFTLMGQAGLHIPASERSELGIFEEVFADIGDEQSIEQSLSLIHISEPT
;
A
#
# COMPACT_ATOMS: atom_id res chain seq x y z
N ILE A 1 -5.91 -40.10 -51.56
CA ILE A 1 -6.79 -40.96 -50.76
C ILE A 1 -6.60 -40.53 -49.30
N HIS A 2 -7.62 -39.98 -48.70
CA HIS A 2 -7.53 -39.48 -47.29
C HIS A 2 -7.95 -40.57 -46.30
N ASP A 3 -8.90 -41.42 -46.68
CA ASP A 3 -9.37 -42.49 -45.80
C ASP A 3 -10.13 -43.55 -46.61
N GLN A 4 -10.37 -44.69 -45.97
CA GLN A 4 -11.11 -45.81 -46.55
C GLN A 4 -12.18 -46.27 -45.56
N SER A 5 -13.37 -46.60 -46.04
CA SER A 5 -14.44 -47.14 -45.19
C SER A 5 -13.99 -48.44 -44.51
N ALA A 6 -14.53 -48.76 -43.33
CA ALA A 6 -14.23 -49.96 -42.57
C ALA A 6 -14.37 -51.27 -43.36
N THR A 7 -15.19 -51.28 -44.43
CA THR A 7 -15.40 -52.41 -45.33
C THR A 7 -14.50 -52.42 -46.58
N GLY A 8 -13.67 -51.36 -46.76
CA GLY A 8 -12.80 -51.22 -47.93
C GLY A 8 -13.52 -50.89 -49.24
N SER A 9 -14.82 -50.75 -49.24
CA SER A 9 -15.65 -50.57 -50.45
C SER A 9 -15.79 -49.11 -50.90
N THR A 10 -15.39 -48.13 -50.07
CA THR A 10 -15.48 -46.70 -50.39
C THR A 10 -14.13 -46.02 -50.10
N LEU A 11 -13.60 -45.30 -51.09
CA LEU A 11 -12.40 -44.50 -50.97
C LEU A 11 -12.81 -43.02 -50.89
N PHE A 12 -12.31 -42.30 -49.88
CA PHE A 12 -12.44 -40.86 -49.80
C PHE A 12 -11.33 -40.18 -50.58
N ILE A 13 -11.66 -39.54 -51.68
CA ILE A 13 -10.75 -38.86 -52.57
C ILE A 13 -11.05 -37.36 -52.52
N GLU A 14 -10.04 -36.58 -52.19
CA GLU A 14 -10.14 -35.12 -52.32
C GLU A 14 -9.83 -34.71 -53.77
N PRO A 15 -10.72 -33.94 -54.45
CA PRO A 15 -10.43 -33.42 -55.77
C PRO A 15 -9.13 -32.60 -55.80
N MET A 16 -8.30 -32.73 -56.79
CA MET A 16 -7.01 -32.05 -56.92
C MET A 16 -7.17 -30.50 -56.82
N SER A 17 -8.29 -29.97 -57.29
CA SER A 17 -8.61 -28.54 -57.18
C SER A 17 -8.81 -28.09 -55.71
N VAL A 18 -9.40 -28.96 -54.88
CA VAL A 18 -9.60 -28.69 -53.44
C VAL A 18 -8.27 -28.77 -52.70
N VAL A 19 -7.44 -29.77 -53.02
CA VAL A 19 -6.07 -29.88 -52.46
C VAL A 19 -5.26 -28.64 -52.78
N LYS A 20 -5.31 -28.15 -54.02
CA LYS A 20 -4.62 -26.92 -54.41
C LYS A 20 -5.11 -25.71 -53.62
N LEU A 21 -6.44 -25.49 -53.50
CA LEU A 21 -7.01 -24.39 -52.74
C LEU A 21 -6.62 -24.46 -51.26
N ASN A 22 -6.64 -25.65 -50.66
CA ASN A 22 -6.21 -25.84 -49.28
C ASN A 22 -4.72 -25.51 -49.07
N ASN A 23 -3.87 -25.86 -50.05
CA ASN A 23 -2.45 -25.50 -49.97
C ASN A 23 -2.23 -23.99 -50.13
N ASP A 24 -2.93 -23.36 -51.09
CA ASP A 24 -2.88 -21.90 -51.27
C ASP A 24 -3.38 -21.16 -49.98
N LEU A 25 -4.42 -21.68 -49.35
CA LEU A 25 -4.92 -21.16 -48.10
C LEU A 25 -3.90 -21.27 -46.95
N LYS A 26 -3.25 -22.44 -46.84
CA LYS A 26 -2.17 -22.64 -45.84
C LYS A 26 -1.00 -21.70 -46.06
N GLU A 27 -0.61 -21.49 -47.33
CA GLU A 27 0.43 -20.52 -47.67
C GLU A 27 0.07 -19.11 -47.30
N LEU A 28 -1.18 -18.71 -47.55
CA LEU A 28 -1.69 -17.37 -47.16
C LEU A 28 -1.73 -17.20 -45.67
N TYR A 29 -2.13 -18.21 -44.91
CA TYR A 29 -2.05 -18.15 -43.42
C TYR A 29 -0.62 -18.02 -42.94
N GLY A 30 0.34 -18.72 -43.58
CA GLY A 30 1.76 -18.55 -43.25
C GLY A 30 2.22 -17.10 -43.47
N LYS A 31 1.90 -16.53 -44.64
CA LYS A 31 2.23 -15.11 -44.96
C LYS A 31 1.57 -14.11 -44.01
N GLU A 32 0.31 -14.35 -43.63
CA GLU A 32 -0.39 -13.52 -42.66
C GLU A 32 0.34 -13.52 -41.30
N GLN A 33 0.75 -14.70 -40.81
CA GLN A 33 1.48 -14.82 -39.55
C GLN A 33 2.86 -14.13 -39.61
N GLU A 34 3.55 -14.25 -40.74
CA GLU A 34 4.85 -13.56 -40.97
C GLU A 34 4.64 -12.04 -40.94
N GLU A 35 3.62 -11.52 -41.62
CA GLU A 35 3.32 -10.08 -41.64
C GLU A 35 2.93 -9.56 -40.28
N ILE A 36 2.13 -10.32 -39.51
CA ILE A 36 1.81 -9.96 -38.10
C ILE A 36 3.10 -9.80 -37.27
N GLN A 37 4.05 -10.72 -37.40
CA GLN A 37 5.32 -10.64 -36.68
C GLN A 37 6.13 -9.39 -37.09
N VAL A 38 6.16 -9.05 -38.39
CA VAL A 38 6.82 -7.82 -38.87
C VAL A 38 6.18 -6.58 -38.29
N ILE A 39 4.85 -6.51 -38.27
CA ILE A 39 4.12 -5.37 -37.68
C ILE A 39 4.40 -5.25 -36.18
N LEU A 40 4.34 -6.37 -35.46
CA LEU A 40 4.60 -6.38 -34.00
C LEU A 40 6.04 -5.97 -33.68
N ALA A 41 7.00 -6.46 -34.47
CA ALA A 41 8.41 -6.08 -34.31
C ALA A 41 8.62 -4.57 -34.52
N ARG A 42 7.99 -4.01 -35.56
CA ARG A 42 8.05 -2.58 -35.83
C ARG A 42 7.43 -1.76 -34.68
N LEU A 43 6.24 -2.10 -34.24
CA LEU A 43 5.59 -1.42 -33.12
C LEU A 43 6.42 -1.51 -31.82
N SER A 44 7.04 -2.67 -31.59
CA SER A 44 7.93 -2.84 -30.43
C SER A 44 9.19 -1.97 -30.53
N ALA A 45 9.76 -1.83 -31.73
CA ALA A 45 10.90 -0.95 -31.96
C ALA A 45 10.54 0.52 -31.76
N ASP A 46 9.38 0.96 -32.26
CA ASP A 46 8.88 2.33 -32.08
C ASP A 46 8.69 2.66 -30.58
N VAL A 47 8.16 1.72 -29.78
CA VAL A 47 8.02 1.89 -28.33
C VAL A 47 9.38 1.88 -27.62
N ALA A 48 10.31 1.05 -28.08
CA ALA A 48 11.65 0.91 -27.48
C ALA A 48 12.45 2.23 -27.55
N GLU A 49 12.22 3.07 -28.56
CA GLU A 49 12.83 4.40 -28.69
C GLU A 49 12.49 5.31 -27.50
N TYR A 50 11.29 5.15 -26.91
CA TYR A 50 10.79 5.97 -25.80
C TYR A 50 10.85 5.28 -24.45
N ILE A 51 11.52 4.13 -24.33
CA ILE A 51 11.47 3.28 -23.12
C ILE A 51 11.91 4.02 -21.85
N ASP A 52 12.93 4.88 -21.95
CA ASP A 52 13.43 5.62 -20.79
C ASP A 52 12.46 6.71 -20.33
N SER A 53 11.78 7.37 -21.25
CA SER A 53 10.69 8.31 -20.95
C SER A 53 9.53 7.59 -20.28
N ILE A 54 9.09 6.45 -20.84
CA ILE A 54 7.99 5.66 -20.30
C ILE A 54 8.31 5.16 -18.88
N ARG A 55 9.54 4.70 -18.64
CA ARG A 55 9.98 4.30 -17.30
C ARG A 55 9.97 5.45 -16.32
N THR A 56 10.42 6.62 -16.75
CA THR A 56 10.42 7.83 -15.93
C THR A 56 9.00 8.26 -15.59
N ASP A 57 8.13 8.31 -16.57
CA ASP A 57 6.72 8.65 -16.38
C ASP A 57 6.02 7.68 -15.43
N TYR A 58 6.24 6.39 -15.60
CA TYR A 58 5.68 5.36 -14.70
C TYR A 58 6.13 5.58 -13.25
N LYS A 59 7.43 5.85 -13.04
CA LYS A 59 7.99 6.12 -11.71
C LYS A 59 7.37 7.38 -11.09
N VAL A 60 7.32 8.46 -11.85
CA VAL A 60 6.73 9.73 -11.39
C VAL A 60 5.25 9.58 -11.07
N MET A 61 4.49 8.89 -11.91
CA MET A 61 3.07 8.63 -11.67
C MET A 61 2.86 7.81 -10.38
N THR A 62 3.69 6.81 -10.14
CA THR A 62 3.62 6.00 -8.91
C THR A 62 3.91 6.85 -7.66
N GLU A 63 4.91 7.71 -7.72
CA GLU A 63 5.22 8.64 -6.63
C GLU A 63 4.07 9.63 -6.38
N LEU A 64 3.49 10.20 -7.43
CA LEU A 64 2.35 11.11 -7.32
C LEU A 64 1.12 10.42 -6.73
N ASP A 65 0.79 9.22 -7.18
CA ASP A 65 -0.33 8.44 -6.63
C ASP A 65 -0.15 8.23 -5.13
N PHE A 66 1.05 7.86 -4.68
CA PHE A 66 1.36 7.70 -3.27
C PHE A 66 1.23 9.02 -2.48
N ILE A 67 1.70 10.14 -3.03
CA ILE A 67 1.55 11.47 -2.41
C ILE A 67 0.07 11.84 -2.28
N PHE A 68 -0.72 11.65 -3.33
CA PHE A 68 -2.15 11.92 -3.29
C PHE A 68 -2.91 10.99 -2.34
N ALA A 69 -2.53 9.72 -2.26
CA ALA A 69 -3.11 8.78 -1.30
C ALA A 69 -2.90 9.25 0.15
N LYS A 70 -1.67 9.69 0.49
CA LYS A 70 -1.38 10.28 1.81
C LYS A 70 -2.17 11.57 2.06
N GLY A 71 -2.28 12.44 1.06
CA GLY A 71 -3.08 13.66 1.14
C GLY A 71 -4.56 13.38 1.38
N ASN A 72 -5.14 12.47 0.63
CA ASN A 72 -6.53 12.04 0.80
C ASN A 72 -6.77 11.40 2.18
N LEU A 73 -5.82 10.61 2.67
CA LEU A 73 -5.89 10.03 4.02
C LEU A 73 -5.91 11.13 5.09
N ALA A 74 -5.04 12.14 4.95
CA ALA A 74 -5.00 13.29 5.87
C ALA A 74 -6.33 14.07 5.90
N ILE A 75 -6.91 14.34 4.74
CA ILE A 75 -8.22 15.00 4.62
C ILE A 75 -9.31 14.15 5.30
N ASN A 76 -9.34 12.86 4.98
CA ASN A 76 -10.33 11.94 5.53
C ASN A 76 -10.24 11.83 7.06
N MET A 77 -9.05 11.90 7.64
CA MET A 77 -8.84 11.84 9.08
C MET A 77 -8.97 13.20 9.76
N ASN A 78 -9.13 14.29 9.03
CA ASN A 78 -8.98 15.67 9.53
C ASN A 78 -7.65 15.82 10.27
N ALA A 79 -6.58 15.37 9.63
CA ALA A 79 -5.24 15.25 10.18
C ALA A 79 -4.40 16.48 9.87
N SER A 80 -3.49 16.83 10.77
CA SER A 80 -2.53 17.91 10.61
C SER A 80 -1.10 17.37 10.53
N LYS A 81 -0.20 18.15 9.91
CA LYS A 81 1.23 17.82 9.84
C LYS A 81 1.84 18.00 11.24
N PRO A 82 2.45 16.95 11.82
CA PRO A 82 3.18 17.11 13.08
C PRO A 82 4.48 17.89 12.88
N ILE A 83 4.93 18.55 13.95
CA ILE A 83 6.27 19.14 14.03
C ILE A 83 7.20 18.05 14.59
N PHE A 84 8.35 17.83 13.95
CA PHE A 84 9.31 16.86 14.44
C PHE A 84 10.44 17.52 15.22
N ASN A 85 10.91 16.83 16.25
CA ASN A 85 12.10 17.20 17.04
C ASN A 85 13.00 15.99 17.28
N THR A 86 14.25 16.24 17.65
CA THR A 86 15.25 15.25 17.99
C THR A 86 15.53 15.15 19.50
N GLU A 87 14.77 15.92 20.30
CA GLU A 87 14.92 15.96 21.75
C GLU A 87 13.94 15.01 22.48
N GLY A 88 13.33 14.08 21.75
CA GLY A 88 12.43 13.09 22.32
C GLY A 88 11.07 13.65 22.82
N ARG A 89 10.74 14.93 22.53
CA ARG A 89 9.50 15.52 22.99
C ARG A 89 8.28 15.04 22.21
N ILE A 90 7.22 14.72 22.93
CA ILE A 90 5.90 14.42 22.40
C ILE A 90 4.91 15.42 22.99
N HIS A 91 4.23 16.16 22.11
CA HIS A 91 3.14 17.05 22.50
C HIS A 91 1.98 16.86 21.53
N ILE A 92 1.08 15.93 21.84
CA ILE A 92 -0.13 15.65 21.08
C ILE A 92 -1.26 16.50 21.62
N ARG A 93 -1.89 17.29 20.76
CA ARG A 93 -3.01 18.17 21.11
C ARG A 93 -4.28 17.64 20.47
N GLU A 94 -5.27 17.32 21.31
CA GLU A 94 -6.59 16.83 20.87
C GLU A 94 -6.50 15.66 19.86
N GLY A 95 -5.57 14.76 20.09
CA GLY A 95 -5.37 13.58 19.24
C GLY A 95 -6.55 12.62 19.30
N ARG A 96 -7.01 12.16 18.14
CA ARG A 96 -8.11 11.19 18.00
C ARG A 96 -7.60 9.92 17.37
N HIS A 97 -7.84 8.78 18.01
CA HIS A 97 -7.41 7.50 17.47
C HIS A 97 -8.04 7.24 16.09
N PRO A 98 -7.25 7.05 15.02
CA PRO A 98 -7.75 7.04 13.63
C PRO A 98 -8.69 5.88 13.29
N LEU A 99 -8.60 4.78 14.04
CA LEU A 99 -9.41 3.57 13.82
C LEU A 99 -10.70 3.54 14.65
N LEU A 100 -10.97 4.58 15.46
CA LEU A 100 -12.22 4.70 16.20
C LEU A 100 -13.24 5.54 15.44
N ASP A 101 -14.53 5.35 15.77
CA ASP A 101 -15.62 6.13 15.19
C ASP A 101 -15.38 7.63 15.48
N LYS A 102 -15.27 8.42 14.43
CA LYS A 102 -15.01 9.87 14.49
C LYS A 102 -16.01 10.65 15.36
N LYS A 103 -17.24 10.16 15.48
CA LYS A 103 -18.31 10.79 16.26
C LYS A 103 -18.24 10.46 17.75
N LYS A 104 -17.56 9.37 18.10
CA LYS A 104 -17.52 8.84 19.47
C LYS A 104 -16.14 8.96 20.11
N VAL A 105 -15.08 9.10 19.30
CA VAL A 105 -13.71 9.18 19.81
C VAL A 105 -13.53 10.44 20.65
N VAL A 106 -13.08 10.25 21.88
CA VAL A 106 -12.70 11.34 22.78
C VAL A 106 -11.27 11.78 22.46
N PRO A 107 -11.00 13.06 22.19
CA PRO A 107 -9.66 13.54 21.94
C PRO A 107 -8.80 13.47 23.20
N ILE A 108 -7.52 13.18 23.02
CA ILE A 108 -6.53 13.16 24.09
C ILE A 108 -5.48 14.24 23.88
N THR A 109 -5.00 14.83 24.98
CA THR A 109 -3.83 15.72 24.97
C THR A 109 -2.76 15.06 25.84
N VAL A 110 -1.57 14.85 25.28
CA VAL A 110 -0.46 14.18 25.94
C VAL A 110 0.81 15.00 25.75
N THR A 111 1.56 15.18 26.85
CA THR A 111 2.88 15.83 26.83
C THR A 111 3.88 14.89 27.50
N LEU A 112 5.06 14.72 26.92
CA LEU A 112 6.15 13.90 27.43
C LEU A 112 7.48 14.41 26.87
N GLY A 113 8.57 14.24 27.62
CA GLY A 113 9.92 14.58 27.17
C GLY A 113 10.31 16.05 27.34
N ASP A 114 9.52 16.85 28.05
CA ASP A 114 9.82 18.26 28.34
C ASP A 114 10.18 18.47 29.81
N THR A 115 9.29 18.17 30.73
CA THR A 115 9.50 18.28 32.19
C THR A 115 9.62 16.91 32.85
N PHE A 116 9.23 15.88 32.21
CA PHE A 116 9.29 14.49 32.68
C PHE A 116 9.39 13.51 31.48
N ASP A 117 10.09 12.39 31.72
CA ASP A 117 10.37 11.37 30.70
C ASP A 117 9.52 10.09 30.90
N LEU A 118 8.71 10.06 31.96
CA LEU A 118 7.85 8.95 32.29
C LEU A 118 6.42 9.43 32.56
N LEU A 119 5.45 8.89 31.83
CA LEU A 119 4.03 9.13 32.02
C LEU A 119 3.32 7.87 32.51
N ILE A 120 2.80 7.90 33.74
CA ILE A 120 2.01 6.81 34.29
C ILE A 120 0.52 7.17 34.20
N VAL A 121 -0.24 6.36 33.45
CA VAL A 121 -1.68 6.55 33.29
C VAL A 121 -2.43 5.51 34.11
N THR A 122 -3.13 5.98 35.17
CA THR A 122 -3.93 5.15 36.08
C THR A 122 -5.42 5.40 35.90
N GLY A 123 -6.26 4.46 36.32
CA GLY A 123 -7.71 4.60 36.27
C GLY A 123 -8.42 3.30 35.86
N PRO A 124 -9.76 3.29 35.78
CA PRO A 124 -10.52 2.11 35.38
C PRO A 124 -10.25 1.72 33.91
N ASN A 125 -10.43 0.44 33.55
CA ASN A 125 -10.17 -0.04 32.19
C ASN A 125 -11.06 0.62 31.12
N THR A 126 -12.26 1.03 31.51
CA THR A 126 -13.20 1.78 30.66
C THR A 126 -12.78 3.24 30.41
N GLY A 127 -11.77 3.74 31.11
CA GLY A 127 -11.31 5.14 31.05
C GLY A 127 -10.41 5.52 29.86
N GLY A 128 -10.22 4.63 28.89
CA GLY A 128 -9.45 4.95 27.67
C GLY A 128 -7.93 4.86 27.81
N LYS A 129 -7.37 4.33 28.91
CA LYS A 129 -5.92 4.15 29.14
C LYS A 129 -5.22 3.50 27.95
N THR A 130 -5.65 2.29 27.59
CA THR A 130 -5.07 1.52 26.48
C THR A 130 -5.20 2.24 25.15
N VAL A 131 -6.32 2.92 24.91
CA VAL A 131 -6.52 3.71 23.68
C VAL A 131 -5.56 4.89 23.64
N SER A 132 -5.33 5.57 24.76
CA SER A 132 -4.39 6.70 24.83
C SER A 132 -2.96 6.25 24.49
N LEU A 133 -2.49 5.15 25.09
CA LEU A 133 -1.16 4.59 24.81
C LEU A 133 -1.04 4.15 23.35
N LYS A 134 -2.03 3.42 22.83
CA LYS A 134 -2.08 3.03 21.41
C LYS A 134 -2.05 4.24 20.48
N THR A 135 -2.73 5.32 20.84
CA THR A 135 -2.77 6.54 20.03
C THR A 135 -1.40 7.19 19.94
N VAL A 136 -0.67 7.31 21.07
CA VAL A 136 0.68 7.90 21.09
C VAL A 136 1.63 7.08 20.21
N GLY A 137 1.70 5.76 20.41
CA GLY A 137 2.55 4.88 19.62
C GLY A 137 2.20 4.91 18.13
N LEU A 138 0.90 4.86 17.80
CA LEU A 138 0.45 4.91 16.41
C LEU A 138 0.79 6.24 15.75
N PHE A 139 0.62 7.37 16.44
CA PHE A 139 0.96 8.69 15.89
C PHE A 139 2.45 8.85 15.64
N THR A 140 3.30 8.31 16.51
CA THR A 140 4.74 8.26 16.32
C THR A 140 5.09 7.50 15.03
N LEU A 141 4.54 6.31 14.84
CA LEU A 141 4.75 5.50 13.64
C LEU A 141 4.19 6.17 12.38
N MET A 142 2.96 6.72 12.44
CA MET A 142 2.35 7.44 11.33
C MET A 142 3.19 8.65 10.92
N GLY A 143 3.59 9.48 11.88
CA GLY A 143 4.39 10.66 11.62
C GLY A 143 5.72 10.30 10.95
N GLN A 144 6.46 9.34 11.50
CA GLN A 144 7.75 8.89 10.94
C GLN A 144 7.62 8.23 9.56
N ALA A 145 6.45 7.63 9.25
CA ALA A 145 6.12 7.17 7.90
C ALA A 145 5.74 8.30 6.92
N GLY A 146 5.78 9.56 7.37
CA GLY A 146 5.44 10.72 6.56
C GLY A 146 3.93 10.92 6.37
N LEU A 147 3.12 10.42 7.29
CA LEU A 147 1.68 10.65 7.34
C LEU A 147 1.35 11.82 8.26
N HIS A 148 0.26 12.52 7.98
CA HIS A 148 -0.34 13.44 8.94
C HIS A 148 -1.04 12.65 10.05
N ILE A 149 -1.17 13.27 11.23
CA ILE A 149 -1.83 12.66 12.40
C ILE A 149 -3.15 13.37 12.70
N PRO A 150 -4.21 12.66 13.10
CA PRO A 150 -5.50 13.26 13.47
C PRO A 150 -5.43 13.93 14.84
N ALA A 151 -4.73 15.05 14.90
CA ALA A 151 -4.50 15.89 16.05
C ALA A 151 -4.56 17.37 15.65
N SER A 152 -4.73 18.26 16.62
CA SER A 152 -4.72 19.69 16.35
C SER A 152 -3.34 20.16 15.85
N GLU A 153 -3.34 21.23 15.07
CA GLU A 153 -2.11 21.87 14.58
C GLU A 153 -1.12 22.17 15.73
N ARG A 154 0.16 22.20 15.39
CA ARG A 154 1.28 22.36 16.32
C ARG A 154 1.42 21.19 17.31
N SER A 155 0.89 20.00 16.99
CA SER A 155 1.27 18.79 17.68
C SER A 155 2.72 18.44 17.31
N GLU A 156 3.51 18.01 18.30
CA GLU A 156 4.93 17.74 18.18
C GLU A 156 5.21 16.26 18.47
N LEU A 157 6.10 15.67 17.68
CA LEU A 157 6.53 14.27 17.83
C LEU A 157 8.05 14.19 17.83
N GLY A 158 8.63 13.44 18.76
CA GLY A 158 10.03 13.05 18.71
C GLY A 158 10.31 12.08 17.57
N ILE A 159 11.56 12.09 17.07
CA ILE A 159 12.06 11.07 16.16
C ILE A 159 12.69 9.97 17.01
N PHE A 160 12.20 8.74 16.85
CA PHE A 160 12.64 7.58 17.62
C PHE A 160 13.10 6.47 16.70
N GLU A 161 14.11 5.73 17.08
CA GLU A 161 14.59 4.58 16.31
C GLU A 161 13.66 3.37 16.46
N GLU A 162 13.11 3.17 17.65
CA GLU A 162 12.29 2.02 17.96
C GLU A 162 11.06 2.42 18.81
N VAL A 163 9.96 1.73 18.57
CA VAL A 163 8.71 1.87 19.35
C VAL A 163 8.31 0.50 19.84
N PHE A 164 8.40 0.27 21.15
CA PHE A 164 7.95 -0.97 21.78
C PHE A 164 6.61 -0.75 22.46
N ALA A 165 5.69 -1.66 22.24
CA ALA A 165 4.38 -1.65 22.88
C ALA A 165 4.08 -3.03 23.48
N ASP A 166 4.02 -3.11 24.80
CA ASP A 166 3.49 -4.26 25.50
C ASP A 166 2.02 -3.98 25.86
N ILE A 167 1.12 -4.58 25.09
CA ILE A 167 -0.32 -4.40 25.22
C ILE A 167 -0.91 -5.76 25.54
N GLY A 168 -0.88 -6.14 26.82
CA GLY A 168 -1.45 -7.39 27.29
C GLY A 168 -2.97 -7.48 27.08
N ASP A 169 -3.47 -8.71 26.85
CA ASP A 169 -4.90 -8.99 26.81
C ASP A 169 -5.54 -8.72 28.18
N GLU A 170 -6.72 -8.07 28.16
CA GLU A 170 -7.47 -7.61 29.34
C GLU A 170 -7.95 -8.74 30.31
N GLN A 171 -7.56 -9.98 30.10
CA GLN A 171 -8.04 -11.14 30.88
C GLN A 171 -7.15 -11.56 32.05
N SER A 172 -5.97 -11.00 32.23
CA SER A 172 -5.17 -11.26 33.42
C SER A 172 -5.35 -10.13 34.44
N ILE A 173 -6.05 -10.42 35.50
CA ILE A 173 -6.36 -9.51 36.63
C ILE A 173 -5.09 -8.96 37.32
N GLU A 174 -3.93 -9.50 37.03
CA GLU A 174 -2.65 -9.15 37.68
C GLU A 174 -1.69 -8.31 36.85
N GLN A 175 -1.99 -8.04 35.56
CA GLN A 175 -1.09 -7.26 34.69
C GLN A 175 -1.84 -6.19 33.88
N SER A 176 -2.34 -5.17 34.56
CA SER A 176 -2.99 -4.02 33.91
C SER A 176 -2.00 -2.88 33.55
N LEU A 177 -0.72 -3.18 33.32
CA LEU A 177 0.28 -2.20 32.91
C LEU A 177 0.57 -2.40 31.40
N SER A 178 0.05 -1.51 30.56
CA SER A 178 0.54 -1.38 29.17
C SER A 178 1.72 -0.42 29.16
N LEU A 179 2.88 -0.89 28.73
CA LEU A 179 4.09 -0.09 28.56
C LEU A 179 4.31 0.19 27.09
N ILE A 180 4.47 1.46 26.74
CA ILE A 180 5.08 1.87 25.47
C ILE A 180 6.45 2.43 25.82
N HIS A 181 7.50 1.79 25.34
CA HIS A 181 8.87 2.27 25.43
C HIS A 181 9.28 2.82 24.07
N ILE A 182 9.79 4.02 24.05
CA ILE A 182 10.27 4.69 22.85
C ILE A 182 11.74 5.00 23.12
N SER A 183 12.65 4.44 22.31
CA SER A 183 14.09 4.66 22.47
C SER A 183 14.56 5.82 21.58
N GLU A 184 15.40 6.67 22.13
CA GLU A 184 16.05 7.76 21.39
C GLU A 184 17.12 7.22 20.45
N PRO A 185 17.40 7.92 19.32
CA PRO A 185 18.51 7.60 18.46
C PRO A 185 19.83 7.82 19.23
N THR A 186 20.70 6.81 19.18
CA THR A 186 22.07 6.87 19.75
C THR A 186 23.01 7.69 18.89
#